data_60c45debc9c65f7242a14315f94af88d
#
_entry.id   60c45debc9c65f7242a14315f94af88d
#
_cell.length_a   1.000
_cell.length_b   1.000
_cell.length_c   1.000
_cell.angle_alpha   90.00
_cell.angle_beta   90.00
_cell.angle_gamma   90.00
#
_symmetry.space_group_name_H-M   'P 1'
#
loop_
_entity.id
_entity.type
_entity.pdbx_description
1 polymer ?
#
loop_
_entity_poly.entity_id
_entity_poly.type
_entity_poly.pdbx_seq_one_letter_code
_entity_poly.pdbx_strand_id
1 'polypeptide(L)'
;MNFTAKYIPAAFAALLALVLLSPAGLCETKTPPPATAGATEKEKSLWTEDIEAAFSAAAKSKKPVFVDFTGSDWCYWCILADKNIFSTKQWARFAPKMVCLKVDFPKEGRPDAETMAKRWKLAKEFNVRGYPTFVLVSPERKEIARFSAGRKSADEFIDEIKKVLKP
;
A
#
# COMPACT_ATOMS: atom_id res chain seq x y z
N MET A 1 1.59 -36.31 56.19
CA MET A 1 0.26 -36.23 56.82
C MET A 1 -0.74 -36.30 55.70
N ASN A 2 -1.08 -37.43 55.34
CA ASN A 2 -2.26 -38.28 55.30
C ASN A 2 -3.59 -37.54 55.52
N PHE A 3 -4.50 -37.73 54.55
CA PHE A 3 -5.84 -38.31 54.70
C PHE A 3 -6.58 -38.12 53.37
N THR A 4 -6.67 -39.17 52.60
CA THR A 4 -7.67 -40.25 52.50
C THR A 4 -8.95 -39.85 51.74
N ALA A 5 -9.12 -40.60 50.70
CA ALA A 5 -10.30 -40.74 49.84
C ALA A 5 -11.55 -41.22 50.61
N LYS A 6 -12.73 -40.91 50.09
CA LYS A 6 -13.95 -41.72 50.26
C LYS A 6 -14.86 -41.71 49.06
N TYR A 7 -14.90 -42.74 48.41
CA TYR A 7 -15.83 -43.61 47.71
C TYR A 7 -17.35 -43.33 47.87
N ILE A 8 -18.07 -43.17 46.71
CA ILE A 8 -19.12 -43.92 46.02
C ILE A 8 -20.36 -44.34 46.85
N PRO A 9 -21.59 -44.54 46.34
CA PRO A 9 -21.90 -45.28 45.12
C PRO A 9 -23.06 -44.77 44.22
N ALA A 10 -23.17 -45.45 43.10
CA ALA A 10 -24.21 -45.41 42.11
C ALA A 10 -25.56 -45.96 42.61
N ALA A 11 -26.66 -45.54 42.02
CA ALA A 11 -27.77 -46.39 41.61
C ALA A 11 -28.83 -45.62 40.81
N PHE A 12 -29.11 -46.13 39.63
CA PHE A 12 -30.39 -46.38 38.96
C PHE A 12 -31.45 -45.25 38.90
N ALA A 13 -31.81 -44.85 37.70
CA ALA A 13 -33.10 -45.28 37.11
C ALA A 13 -33.28 -44.65 35.73
N ALA A 14 -33.54 -45.51 34.79
CA ALA A 14 -34.02 -45.20 33.45
C ALA A 14 -35.45 -44.61 33.51
N LEU A 15 -35.70 -43.57 32.74
CA LEU A 15 -37.07 -43.33 32.24
C LEU A 15 -36.99 -42.68 30.86
N LEU A 16 -37.60 -43.41 29.97
CA LEU A 16 -37.96 -43.12 28.60
C LEU A 16 -38.87 -41.91 28.54
N ALA A 17 -38.65 -40.95 27.64
CA ALA A 17 -39.75 -40.32 26.91
C ALA A 17 -39.30 -39.24 25.93
N LEU A 18 -39.65 -39.46 24.76
CA LEU A 18 -40.30 -38.56 23.79
C LEU A 18 -39.43 -37.54 23.06
N VAL A 19 -39.09 -37.98 21.89
CA VAL A 19 -38.66 -37.18 20.74
C VAL A 19 -39.66 -36.06 20.46
N LEU A 20 -39.23 -34.83 20.61
CA LEU A 20 -39.83 -33.71 19.88
C LEU A 20 -38.82 -33.20 18.91
N LEU A 21 -39.09 -33.52 17.65
CA LEU A 21 -38.41 -33.06 16.47
C LEU A 21 -38.68 -31.54 16.32
N SER A 22 -37.76 -30.67 16.75
CA SER A 22 -37.78 -29.26 16.38
C SER A 22 -36.83 -29.09 15.20
N PRO A 23 -37.25 -28.50 14.08
CA PRO A 23 -36.32 -28.14 13.02
C PRO A 23 -35.41 -27.00 13.53
N ALA A 24 -34.17 -27.31 13.73
CA ALA A 24 -33.13 -26.31 13.98
C ALA A 24 -33.08 -25.39 12.76
N GLY A 25 -33.61 -24.17 12.94
CA GLY A 25 -33.37 -23.09 12.02
C GLY A 25 -31.86 -22.93 11.83
N LEU A 26 -31.40 -23.19 10.63
CA LEU A 26 -30.06 -22.82 10.18
C LEU A 26 -29.92 -21.29 10.34
N CYS A 27 -29.31 -20.89 11.45
CA CYS A 27 -28.79 -19.53 11.58
C CYS A 27 -27.62 -19.46 10.59
N GLU A 28 -27.92 -19.00 9.39
CA GLU A 28 -26.95 -18.64 8.38
C GLU A 28 -26.13 -17.50 8.96
N THR A 29 -24.98 -17.82 9.55
CA THR A 29 -23.96 -16.84 9.90
C THR A 29 -23.47 -16.23 8.58
N LYS A 30 -24.09 -15.13 8.21
CA LYS A 30 -23.66 -14.27 7.11
C LYS A 30 -22.25 -13.77 7.47
N THR A 31 -21.25 -14.55 7.05
CA THR A 31 -19.85 -14.13 7.08
C THR A 31 -19.80 -12.83 6.29
N PRO A 32 -19.31 -11.72 6.88
CA PRO A 32 -19.11 -10.52 6.10
C PRO A 32 -18.17 -10.86 4.94
N PRO A 33 -18.44 -10.36 3.72
CA PRO A 33 -17.54 -10.61 2.60
C PRO A 33 -16.13 -10.16 3.00
N PRO A 34 -15.08 -10.92 2.64
CA PRO A 34 -13.72 -10.49 2.88
C PRO A 34 -13.57 -9.10 2.27
N ALA A 35 -13.09 -8.16 3.06
CA ALA A 35 -12.73 -6.83 2.59
C ALA A 35 -11.90 -7.03 1.32
N THR A 36 -12.43 -6.58 0.21
CA THR A 36 -11.85 -6.70 -1.10
C THR A 36 -10.51 -5.97 -1.08
N ALA A 37 -9.44 -6.71 -0.86
CA ALA A 37 -8.09 -6.33 -1.21
C ALA A 37 -8.03 -6.30 -2.75
N GLY A 38 -8.70 -5.33 -3.33
CA GLY A 38 -8.75 -5.09 -4.78
C GLY A 38 -7.85 -3.93 -5.16
N ALA A 39 -6.61 -3.91 -4.65
CA ALA A 39 -5.53 -3.29 -5.40
C ALA A 39 -5.20 -4.29 -6.51
N THR A 40 -5.71 -4.03 -7.71
CA THR A 40 -5.51 -4.92 -8.85
C THR A 40 -4.00 -5.04 -9.12
N GLU A 41 -3.51 -6.27 -9.41
CA GLU A 41 -2.10 -6.55 -9.77
C GLU A 41 -1.53 -5.56 -10.81
N LYS A 42 -2.38 -4.93 -11.60
CA LYS A 42 -2.03 -3.93 -12.60
C LYS A 42 -1.60 -2.59 -11.99
N GLU A 43 -2.12 -2.19 -10.82
CA GLU A 43 -1.68 -0.97 -10.12
C GLU A 43 -0.33 -1.18 -9.44
N LYS A 44 -0.09 -2.37 -8.90
CA LYS A 44 1.20 -2.75 -8.31
C LYS A 44 2.33 -2.77 -9.34
N SER A 45 2.02 -2.98 -10.61
CA SER A 45 2.99 -2.98 -11.71
C SER A 45 3.40 -1.58 -12.21
N LEU A 46 2.67 -0.52 -11.82
CA LEU A 46 2.99 0.84 -12.26
C LEU A 46 4.16 1.46 -11.49
N TRP A 47 4.38 1.01 -10.25
CA TRP A 47 5.42 1.51 -9.37
C TRP A 47 6.55 0.50 -9.21
N THR A 48 7.79 0.96 -9.23
CA THR A 48 8.95 0.22 -8.76
C THR A 48 9.54 0.89 -7.53
N GLU A 49 10.14 0.12 -6.64
CA GLU A 49 10.91 0.62 -5.50
C GLU A 49 12.43 0.48 -5.72
N ASP A 50 12.82 -0.17 -6.81
CA ASP A 50 14.22 -0.33 -7.20
C ASP A 50 14.68 0.91 -7.96
N ILE A 51 15.55 1.67 -7.32
CA ILE A 51 16.08 2.94 -7.83
C ILE A 51 16.85 2.74 -9.13
N GLU A 52 17.74 1.75 -9.17
CA GLU A 52 18.60 1.52 -10.33
C GLU A 52 17.80 0.96 -11.52
N ALA A 53 16.85 0.07 -11.24
CA ALA A 53 15.94 -0.44 -12.26
C ALA A 53 15.09 0.69 -12.87
N ALA A 54 14.58 1.63 -12.04
CA ALA A 54 13.81 2.77 -12.52
C ALA A 54 14.62 3.65 -13.48
N PHE A 55 15.81 4.05 -13.09
CA PHE A 55 16.66 4.91 -13.94
C PHE A 55 17.17 4.16 -15.18
N SER A 56 17.46 2.86 -15.07
CA SER A 56 17.79 2.03 -16.23
C SER A 56 16.63 1.97 -17.24
N ALA A 57 15.41 1.75 -16.74
CA ALA A 57 14.20 1.73 -17.58
C ALA A 57 13.94 3.10 -18.22
N ALA A 58 14.14 4.19 -17.48
CA ALA A 58 14.01 5.55 -17.98
C ALA A 58 15.00 5.84 -19.11
N ALA A 59 16.27 5.50 -18.95
CA ALA A 59 17.30 5.67 -19.96
C ALA A 59 16.98 4.88 -21.24
N LYS A 60 16.54 3.63 -21.12
CA LYS A 60 16.15 2.77 -22.24
C LYS A 60 14.91 3.29 -22.98
N SER A 61 13.89 3.73 -22.25
CA SER A 61 12.62 4.18 -22.82
C SER A 61 12.60 5.67 -23.19
N LYS A 62 13.62 6.42 -22.80
CA LYS A 62 13.69 7.89 -22.91
C LYS A 62 12.51 8.60 -22.21
N LYS A 63 11.96 7.98 -21.18
CA LYS A 63 10.88 8.53 -20.38
C LYS A 63 11.44 9.16 -19.09
N PRO A 64 10.85 10.25 -18.60
CA PRO A 64 11.22 10.78 -17.29
C PRO A 64 10.84 9.80 -16.17
N VAL A 65 11.50 9.93 -15.03
CA VAL A 65 11.15 9.23 -13.79
C VAL A 65 10.32 10.16 -12.94
N PHE A 66 9.13 9.70 -12.54
CA PHE A 66 8.34 10.35 -11.52
C PHE A 66 8.66 9.68 -10.17
N VAL A 67 9.31 10.43 -9.30
CA VAL A 67 9.77 9.94 -7.99
C VAL A 67 8.81 10.43 -6.91
N ASP A 68 8.25 9.49 -6.15
CA ASP A 68 7.46 9.74 -4.95
C ASP A 68 8.28 9.41 -3.71
N PHE A 69 8.76 10.45 -3.01
CA PHE A 69 9.35 10.31 -1.68
C PHE A 69 8.23 10.35 -0.64
N THR A 70 8.02 9.24 0.05
CA THR A 70 6.81 9.01 0.85
C THR A 70 7.11 8.34 2.20
N GLY A 71 6.13 8.37 3.08
CA GLY A 71 6.07 7.58 4.32
C GLY A 71 4.71 6.89 4.37
N SER A 72 4.61 5.73 3.70
CA SER A 72 3.34 5.09 3.32
C SER A 72 2.46 4.71 4.50
N ASP A 73 3.04 4.44 5.68
CA ASP A 73 2.34 3.93 6.87
C ASP A 73 2.12 4.98 7.97
N TRP A 74 2.72 6.19 7.84
CA TRP A 74 2.67 7.20 8.90
C TRP A 74 2.40 8.63 8.43
N CYS A 75 2.69 8.95 7.16
CA CYS A 75 2.55 10.29 6.64
C CYS A 75 1.12 10.53 6.13
N TYR A 76 0.31 11.26 6.87
CA TYR A 76 -1.08 11.56 6.52
C TYR A 76 -1.26 12.07 5.09
N TRP A 77 -0.43 13.06 4.68
CA TRP A 77 -0.52 13.65 3.34
C TRP A 77 -0.06 12.69 2.23
N CYS A 78 0.84 11.74 2.56
CA CYS A 78 1.27 10.70 1.63
C CYS A 78 0.14 9.70 1.38
N ILE A 79 -0.52 9.24 2.45
CA ILE A 79 -1.67 8.33 2.38
C ILE A 79 -2.82 9.00 1.61
N LEU A 80 -3.05 10.30 1.84
CA LEU A 80 -4.09 11.05 1.13
C LEU A 80 -3.76 11.17 -0.37
N ALA A 81 -2.52 11.45 -0.74
CA ALA A 81 -2.08 11.52 -2.13
C ALA A 81 -2.20 10.15 -2.82
N ASP A 82 -1.80 9.07 -2.13
CA ASP A 82 -1.96 7.72 -2.66
C ASP A 82 -3.43 7.43 -2.97
N LYS A 83 -4.34 7.68 -2.00
CA LYS A 83 -5.78 7.44 -2.15
C LYS A 83 -6.41 8.29 -3.25
N ASN A 84 -6.14 9.60 -3.27
CA ASN A 84 -6.87 10.54 -4.10
C ASN A 84 -6.28 10.74 -5.49
N ILE A 85 -5.02 10.37 -5.69
CA ILE A 85 -4.30 10.57 -6.94
C ILE A 85 -3.82 9.21 -7.49
N PHE A 86 -2.93 8.53 -6.80
CA PHE A 86 -2.18 7.42 -7.35
C PHE A 86 -2.97 6.12 -7.46
N SER A 87 -3.99 5.91 -6.61
CA SER A 87 -4.93 4.78 -6.69
C SER A 87 -6.11 5.02 -7.64
N THR A 88 -6.09 6.10 -8.43
CA THR A 88 -7.19 6.44 -9.34
C THR A 88 -7.00 5.85 -10.73
N LYS A 89 -8.13 5.65 -11.44
CA LYS A 89 -8.11 5.24 -12.85
C LYS A 89 -7.46 6.29 -13.76
N GLN A 90 -7.56 7.56 -13.40
CA GLN A 90 -6.93 8.69 -14.12
C GLN A 90 -5.40 8.53 -14.08
N TRP A 91 -4.85 8.31 -12.88
CA TRP A 91 -3.42 8.07 -12.71
C TRP A 91 -2.96 6.82 -13.46
N ALA A 92 -3.68 5.70 -13.32
CA ALA A 92 -3.33 4.44 -14.00
C ALA A 92 -3.23 4.57 -15.52
N ARG A 93 -4.04 5.47 -16.14
CA ARG A 93 -3.97 5.75 -17.59
C ARG A 93 -2.82 6.71 -17.93
N PHE A 94 -2.45 7.60 -17.03
CA PHE A 94 -1.43 8.61 -17.26
C PHE A 94 -0.01 8.14 -16.95
N ALA A 95 0.17 7.40 -15.87
CA ALA A 95 1.45 6.92 -15.35
C ALA A 95 2.37 6.23 -16.38
N PRO A 96 1.87 5.45 -17.37
CA PRO A 96 2.72 4.82 -18.40
C PRO A 96 3.53 5.78 -19.27
N LYS A 97 3.26 7.08 -19.19
CA LYS A 97 4.08 8.11 -19.86
C LYS A 97 5.43 8.35 -19.17
N MET A 98 5.59 7.86 -17.95
CA MET A 98 6.75 8.02 -17.11
C MET A 98 7.17 6.67 -16.53
N VAL A 99 8.33 6.61 -15.91
CA VAL A 99 8.70 5.51 -15.00
C VAL A 99 8.35 5.96 -13.59
N CYS A 100 7.49 5.25 -12.90
CA CYS A 100 7.07 5.62 -11.55
C CYS A 100 7.96 4.91 -10.52
N LEU A 101 8.69 5.68 -9.71
CA LEU A 101 9.58 5.23 -8.64
C LEU A 101 9.01 5.66 -7.29
N LYS A 102 8.71 4.70 -6.41
CA LYS A 102 8.33 4.95 -5.02
C LYS A 102 9.56 4.80 -4.12
N VAL A 103 9.90 5.84 -3.39
CA VAL A 103 10.98 5.86 -2.41
C VAL A 103 10.34 6.02 -1.03
N ASP A 104 10.00 4.89 -0.44
CA ASP A 104 9.24 4.83 0.79
C ASP A 104 10.15 4.78 2.03
N PHE A 105 9.77 5.51 3.08
CA PHE A 105 10.44 5.55 4.37
C PHE A 105 9.47 5.08 5.48
N PRO A 106 9.08 3.78 5.47
CA PRO A 106 8.09 3.27 6.39
C PRO A 106 8.64 3.22 7.83
N LYS A 107 7.75 3.31 8.82
CA LYS A 107 8.07 3.05 10.23
C LYS A 107 8.07 1.56 10.53
N GLU A 108 7.12 0.83 9.96
CA GLU A 108 6.98 -0.62 10.10
C GLU A 108 7.47 -1.33 8.83
N GLY A 109 7.95 -2.58 8.98
CA GLY A 109 8.42 -3.36 7.84
C GLY A 109 9.54 -2.68 7.03
N ARG A 110 10.45 -2.00 7.72
CA ARG A 110 11.57 -1.29 7.06
C ARG A 110 12.40 -2.26 6.22
N PRO A 111 12.77 -1.86 5.01
CA PRO A 111 13.77 -2.58 4.22
C PRO A 111 15.10 -2.72 4.97
N ASP A 112 15.98 -3.57 4.43
CA ASP A 112 17.34 -3.71 4.93
C ASP A 112 18.12 -2.37 4.92
N ALA A 113 19.23 -2.34 5.67
CA ALA A 113 20.01 -1.13 5.86
C ALA A 113 20.62 -0.61 4.53
N GLU A 114 20.97 -1.48 3.61
CA GLU A 114 21.53 -1.09 2.31
C GLU A 114 20.47 -0.38 1.45
N THR A 115 19.27 -0.95 1.37
CA THR A 115 18.13 -0.35 0.67
C THR A 115 17.77 1.01 1.26
N MET A 116 17.72 1.11 2.60
CA MET A 116 17.46 2.38 3.26
C MET A 116 18.57 3.41 2.99
N ALA A 117 19.83 3.01 2.97
CA ALA A 117 20.94 3.91 2.64
C ALA A 117 20.82 4.46 1.21
N LYS A 118 20.44 3.62 0.24
CA LYS A 118 20.17 4.06 -1.16
C LYS A 118 19.03 5.07 -1.22
N ARG A 119 17.93 4.83 -0.50
CA ARG A 119 16.78 5.75 -0.41
C ARG A 119 17.18 7.10 0.20
N TRP A 120 17.93 7.10 1.31
CA TRP A 120 18.45 8.33 1.93
C TRP A 120 19.41 9.09 1.02
N LYS A 121 20.29 8.39 0.30
CA LYS A 121 21.20 9.00 -0.68
C LYS A 121 20.41 9.73 -1.76
N LEU A 122 19.39 9.10 -2.34
CA LEU A 122 18.54 9.71 -3.36
C LEU A 122 17.75 10.90 -2.80
N ALA A 123 17.20 10.78 -1.60
CA ALA A 123 16.48 11.88 -0.96
C ALA A 123 17.39 13.10 -0.71
N LYS A 124 18.64 12.87 -0.34
CA LYS A 124 19.65 13.93 -0.18
C LYS A 124 20.01 14.56 -1.53
N GLU A 125 20.18 13.76 -2.60
CA GLU A 125 20.46 14.22 -3.97
C GLU A 125 19.40 15.22 -4.44
N PHE A 126 18.11 14.92 -4.17
CA PHE A 126 17.00 15.80 -4.53
C PHE A 126 16.59 16.76 -3.40
N ASN A 127 17.42 16.97 -2.38
CA ASN A 127 17.17 17.92 -1.28
C ASN A 127 15.75 17.78 -0.69
N VAL A 128 15.33 16.53 -0.42
CA VAL A 128 14.02 16.23 0.18
C VAL A 128 14.02 16.63 1.65
N ARG A 129 13.14 17.55 2.04
CA ARG A 129 13.03 18.09 3.41
C ARG A 129 11.77 17.63 4.15
N GLY A 130 10.88 16.95 3.48
CA GLY A 130 9.62 16.47 4.05
C GLY A 130 8.85 15.57 3.10
N TYR A 131 7.74 15.04 3.57
CA TYR A 131 6.92 14.10 2.83
C TYR A 131 5.45 14.55 2.75
N PRO A 132 4.74 14.26 1.63
CA PRO A 132 5.31 13.73 0.41
C PRO A 132 6.13 14.78 -0.35
N THR A 133 7.12 14.33 -1.10
CA THR A 133 7.81 15.14 -2.10
C THR A 133 7.79 14.41 -3.43
N PHE A 134 7.28 15.05 -4.47
CA PHE A 134 7.20 14.50 -5.82
C PHE A 134 8.16 15.24 -6.74
N VAL A 135 9.01 14.48 -7.43
CA VAL A 135 10.02 15.05 -8.33
C VAL A 135 9.93 14.37 -9.69
N LEU A 136 9.84 15.15 -10.75
CA LEU A 136 10.01 14.67 -12.12
C LEU A 136 11.47 14.81 -12.51
N VAL A 137 12.08 13.72 -12.91
CA VAL A 137 13.52 13.61 -13.16
C VAL A 137 13.76 13.15 -14.60
N SER A 138 14.71 13.75 -15.29
CA SER A 138 15.10 13.30 -16.65
C SER A 138 15.79 11.92 -16.59
N PRO A 139 15.90 11.22 -17.75
CA PRO A 139 16.67 9.99 -17.80
C PRO A 139 18.15 10.16 -17.38
N GLU A 140 18.70 11.38 -17.48
CA GLU A 140 20.04 11.76 -17.08
C GLU A 140 20.15 12.17 -15.60
N ARG A 141 19.12 11.87 -14.80
CA ARG A 141 19.03 12.16 -13.36
C ARG A 141 18.99 13.65 -13.00
N LYS A 142 18.53 14.52 -13.91
CA LYS A 142 18.35 15.95 -13.63
C LYS A 142 16.90 16.22 -13.22
N GLU A 143 16.69 16.98 -12.15
CA GLU A 143 15.36 17.44 -11.78
C GLU A 143 14.78 18.34 -12.87
N ILE A 144 13.59 17.98 -13.37
CA ILE A 144 12.82 18.75 -14.35
C ILE A 144 11.83 19.66 -13.62
N ALA A 145 11.10 19.08 -12.64
CA ALA A 145 10.10 19.80 -11.89
C ALA A 145 9.80 19.11 -10.55
N ARG A 146 9.21 19.87 -9.65
CA ARG A 146 8.77 19.40 -8.33
C ARG A 146 7.30 19.74 -8.13
N PHE A 147 6.55 18.83 -7.49
CA PHE A 147 5.11 18.97 -7.31
C PHE A 147 4.72 18.79 -5.84
N SER A 148 3.55 19.32 -5.52
CA SER A 148 2.89 19.11 -4.23
C SER A 148 1.46 18.66 -4.49
N ALA A 149 1.03 17.57 -3.85
CA ALA A 149 -0.34 17.09 -3.98
C ALA A 149 -1.33 18.01 -3.23
N GLY A 150 -1.03 18.35 -1.99
CA GLY A 150 -1.95 19.08 -1.14
C GLY A 150 -3.31 18.36 -1.08
N ARG A 151 -4.38 19.08 -1.43
CA ARG A 151 -5.76 18.54 -1.55
C ARG A 151 -6.22 18.39 -3.00
N LYS A 152 -5.30 18.34 -3.94
CA LYS A 152 -5.62 18.24 -5.37
C LYS A 152 -6.30 16.91 -5.68
N SER A 153 -7.18 16.97 -6.67
CA SER A 153 -7.68 15.78 -7.35
C SER A 153 -6.61 15.18 -8.27
N ALA A 154 -6.85 13.96 -8.74
CA ALA A 154 -5.97 13.32 -9.70
C ALA A 154 -5.83 14.11 -11.00
N ASP A 155 -6.94 14.69 -11.50
CA ASP A 155 -6.95 15.45 -12.74
C ASP A 155 -6.13 16.74 -12.62
N GLU A 156 -6.30 17.49 -11.53
CA GLU A 156 -5.52 18.72 -11.27
C GLU A 156 -4.02 18.43 -11.18
N PHE A 157 -3.66 17.37 -10.46
CA PHE A 157 -2.27 16.97 -10.29
C PHE A 157 -1.63 16.49 -11.61
N ILE A 158 -2.37 15.67 -12.37
CA ILE A 158 -1.96 15.19 -13.70
C ILE A 158 -1.78 16.35 -14.66
N ASP A 159 -2.65 17.36 -14.63
CA ASP A 159 -2.57 18.50 -15.54
C ASP A 159 -1.35 19.40 -15.24
N GLU A 160 -0.91 19.48 -13.98
CA GLU A 160 0.36 20.12 -13.63
C GLU A 160 1.56 19.37 -14.25
N ILE A 161 1.58 18.04 -14.16
CA ILE A 161 2.64 17.23 -14.77
C ILE A 161 2.63 17.37 -16.29
N LYS A 162 1.45 17.34 -16.92
CA LYS A 162 1.31 17.52 -18.37
C LYS A 162 1.88 18.84 -18.88
N LYS A 163 1.73 19.93 -18.10
CA LYS A 163 2.29 21.26 -18.47
C LYS A 163 3.81 21.21 -18.61
N VAL A 164 4.47 20.40 -17.78
CA VAL A 164 5.93 20.24 -17.79
C VAL A 164 6.39 19.24 -18.84
N LEU A 165 5.57 18.22 -19.14
CA LEU A 165 5.89 17.19 -20.13
C LEU A 165 5.62 17.64 -21.59
N LYS A 166 4.99 18.79 -21.79
CA LYS A 166 4.84 19.34 -23.15
C LYS A 166 6.20 19.79 -23.65
N PRO A 167 6.56 19.43 -24.91
CA PRO A 167 7.77 19.92 -25.55
C PRO A 167 7.71 21.43 -25.79
#